data_f8c775bf14e3e7da4c4ccc083fc1a4cb
#
_entry.id   f8c775bf14e3e7da4c4ccc083fc1a4cb
#
_cell.length_a   1.000
_cell.length_b   1.000
_cell.length_c   1.000
_cell.angle_alpha   90.00
_cell.angle_beta   90.00
_cell.angle_gamma   90.00
#
_symmetry.space_group_name_H-M   'P 1'
#
loop_
_entity.id
_entity.type
_entity.pdbx_description
1 polymer ?
#
loop_
_entity_poly.entity_id
_entity_poly.type
_entity_poly.pdbx_seq_one_letter_code
_entity_poly.pdbx_strand_id
1 'polypeptide(L)'
;MAAILNGIAYHNSGLIPYGGTFLVFADYMRGSMRLSALSELGVIYVLTHDSIGVGEDGPTHQPVETIPSLRAMPNMLVFRPGDGNETSGAYKVAIQNRKRPSSLCLSRQGMANQANSSIEKVAFGGYVLEDCQGTPELILIGTGTELDLCVQAAKQLSAEGRKVRVVSMPCVELFNEQSDSYKEDVLPSSVRKRIVVEAAESFGWYKFIGLDGDSVTMNSFGASAPGGTCMEKFGFTVENVLSKSKALLG
;
A
#
# COMPACT_ATOMS: atom_id res chain seq x y z
N MET A 1 -3.34 -8.53 23.25
CA MET A 1 -4.17 -8.99 22.12
C MET A 1 -3.37 -9.92 21.21
N ALA A 2 -2.35 -9.50 20.51
CA ALA A 2 -1.66 -10.30 19.50
C ALA A 2 -1.12 -11.66 19.99
N ALA A 3 -0.56 -11.73 21.21
CA ALA A 3 -0.11 -13.00 21.81
C ALA A 3 -1.29 -14.00 22.03
N ILE A 4 -2.48 -13.49 22.36
CA ILE A 4 -3.69 -14.33 22.49
C ILE A 4 -4.08 -14.88 21.12
N LEU A 5 -4.04 -14.06 20.06
CA LEU A 5 -4.33 -14.50 18.70
C LEU A 5 -3.35 -15.59 18.24
N ASN A 6 -2.06 -15.46 18.60
CA ASN A 6 -1.07 -16.49 18.36
C ASN A 6 -1.42 -17.80 19.07
N GLY A 7 -1.82 -17.73 20.34
CA GLY A 7 -2.24 -18.91 21.10
C GLY A 7 -3.43 -19.62 20.46
N ILE A 8 -4.44 -18.87 19.99
CA ILE A 8 -5.60 -19.41 19.28
C ILE A 8 -5.16 -20.08 17.96
N ALA A 9 -4.28 -19.43 17.19
CA ALA A 9 -3.77 -20.02 15.95
C ALA A 9 -2.94 -21.29 16.20
N TYR A 10 -2.10 -21.30 17.23
CA TYR A 10 -1.30 -22.46 17.63
C TYR A 10 -2.15 -23.66 18.06
N HIS A 11 -3.29 -23.39 18.71
CA HIS A 11 -4.20 -24.46 19.12
C HIS A 11 -4.75 -25.26 17.92
N ASN A 12 -4.64 -24.73 16.72
CA ASN A 12 -4.99 -25.39 15.46
C ASN A 12 -6.41 -25.99 15.42
N SER A 13 -7.36 -25.29 16.01
CA SER A 13 -8.79 -25.70 16.09
C SER A 13 -9.59 -25.36 14.83
N GLY A 14 -8.93 -24.89 13.74
CA GLY A 14 -9.59 -24.42 12.52
C GLY A 14 -10.08 -22.97 12.59
N LEU A 15 -10.03 -22.33 13.76
CA LEU A 15 -10.39 -20.92 13.93
C LEU A 15 -9.45 -20.00 13.13
N ILE A 16 -9.99 -18.86 12.72
CA ILE A 16 -9.24 -17.78 12.08
C ILE A 16 -9.17 -16.63 13.07
N PRO A 17 -8.08 -16.51 13.85
CA PRO A 17 -7.96 -15.42 14.81
C PRO A 17 -7.72 -14.11 14.08
N TYR A 18 -8.49 -13.08 14.45
CA TYR A 18 -8.24 -11.71 14.01
C TYR A 18 -8.39 -10.74 15.17
N GLY A 19 -7.73 -9.59 15.06
CA GLY A 19 -7.84 -8.51 16.04
C GLY A 19 -7.47 -7.19 15.43
N GLY A 20 -8.08 -6.11 15.93
CA GLY A 20 -7.94 -4.77 15.35
C GLY A 20 -7.49 -3.72 16.36
N THR A 21 -6.74 -2.75 15.85
CA THR A 21 -6.36 -1.51 16.53
C THR A 21 -5.92 -0.48 15.49
N PHE A 22 -5.55 0.73 15.90
CA PHE A 22 -4.89 1.69 15.01
C PHE A 22 -3.50 1.18 14.61
N LEU A 23 -3.09 1.47 13.38
CA LEU A 23 -1.83 0.96 12.84
C LEU A 23 -0.62 1.39 13.67
N VAL A 24 -0.58 2.62 14.17
CA VAL A 24 0.52 3.11 15.02
C VAL A 24 0.73 2.24 16.27
N PHE A 25 -0.32 1.62 16.79
CA PHE A 25 -0.23 0.74 17.96
C PHE A 25 0.24 -0.68 17.63
N ALA A 26 0.56 -0.97 16.37
CA ALA A 26 1.27 -2.20 16.01
C ALA A 26 2.61 -2.32 16.75
N ASP A 27 3.24 -1.21 17.13
CA ASP A 27 4.49 -1.21 17.88
C ASP A 27 4.36 -1.93 19.23
N TYR A 28 3.23 -1.80 19.92
CA TYR A 28 2.97 -2.55 21.16
C TYR A 28 2.80 -4.06 20.93
N MET A 29 2.51 -4.48 19.71
CA MET A 29 2.30 -5.87 19.32
C MET A 29 3.46 -6.46 18.52
N ARG A 30 4.46 -5.66 18.18
CA ARG A 30 5.50 -5.99 17.21
C ARG A 30 6.20 -7.33 17.52
N GLY A 31 6.55 -7.58 18.77
CA GLY A 31 7.14 -8.85 19.20
C GLY A 31 6.22 -10.05 18.93
N SER A 32 4.93 -9.92 19.23
CA SER A 32 3.94 -10.97 18.98
C SER A 32 3.66 -11.16 17.50
N MET A 33 3.59 -10.08 16.71
CA MET A 33 3.44 -10.14 15.24
C MET A 33 4.64 -10.84 14.59
N ARG A 34 5.85 -10.54 15.10
CA ARG A 34 7.06 -11.23 14.65
C ARG A 34 7.01 -12.74 14.95
N LEU A 35 6.49 -13.12 16.11
CA LEU A 35 6.32 -14.53 16.45
C LEU A 35 5.25 -15.20 15.57
N SER A 36 4.17 -14.51 15.21
CA SER A 36 3.21 -15.04 14.23
C SER A 36 3.90 -15.39 12.90
N ALA A 37 4.72 -14.46 12.41
CA ALA A 37 5.43 -14.62 11.14
C ALA A 37 6.48 -15.75 11.22
N LEU A 38 7.27 -15.79 12.31
CA LEU A 38 8.29 -16.80 12.54
C LEU A 38 7.71 -18.22 12.68
N SER A 39 6.52 -18.31 13.29
CA SER A 39 5.86 -19.59 13.58
C SER A 39 4.83 -19.97 12.51
N GLU A 40 4.79 -19.28 11.39
CA GLU A 40 3.89 -19.55 10.26
C GLU A 40 2.41 -19.64 10.69
N LEU A 41 1.94 -18.65 11.46
CA LEU A 41 0.56 -18.61 11.96
C LEU A 41 -0.30 -17.68 11.11
N GLY A 42 -1.46 -18.19 10.66
CA GLY A 42 -2.45 -17.42 9.91
C GLY A 42 -3.28 -16.50 10.81
N VAL A 43 -2.67 -15.46 11.37
CA VAL A 43 -3.34 -14.42 12.17
C VAL A 43 -3.64 -13.21 11.31
N ILE A 44 -4.83 -12.62 11.46
CA ILE A 44 -5.22 -11.40 10.72
C ILE A 44 -5.18 -10.21 11.68
N TYR A 45 -4.35 -9.23 11.36
CA TYR A 45 -4.25 -7.94 12.06
C TYR A 45 -4.96 -6.87 11.25
N VAL A 46 -6.07 -6.34 11.76
CA VAL A 46 -6.83 -5.24 11.14
C VAL A 46 -6.33 -3.93 11.74
N LEU A 47 -5.46 -3.24 11.00
CA LEU A 47 -4.74 -2.06 11.47
C LEU A 47 -5.29 -0.82 10.76
N THR A 48 -6.22 -0.13 11.41
CA THR A 48 -6.89 1.04 10.84
C THR A 48 -6.10 2.33 11.09
N HIS A 49 -6.55 3.45 10.49
CA HIS A 49 -5.92 4.76 10.66
C HIS A 49 -4.47 4.76 10.18
N ASP A 50 -4.29 4.40 8.91
CA ASP A 50 -3.05 3.95 8.30
C ASP A 50 -2.04 5.05 7.95
N SER A 51 -2.42 6.33 8.07
CA SER A 51 -1.59 7.44 7.57
C SER A 51 -1.86 8.77 8.29
N ILE A 52 -1.25 9.85 7.85
CA ILE A 52 -1.51 11.23 8.30
C ILE A 52 -2.97 11.67 8.07
N GLY A 53 -3.73 10.92 7.26
CA GLY A 53 -5.19 11.09 7.12
C GLY A 53 -5.97 10.87 8.43
N VAL A 54 -5.35 10.35 9.48
CA VAL A 54 -5.91 10.33 10.85
C VAL A 54 -6.37 11.72 11.29
N GLY A 55 -5.57 12.74 11.00
CA GLY A 55 -5.95 14.13 11.24
C GLY A 55 -5.58 14.65 12.62
N GLU A 56 -6.56 15.21 13.34
CA GLU A 56 -6.38 16.02 14.53
C GLU A 56 -5.70 15.31 15.70
N ASP A 57 -5.80 13.99 15.80
CA ASP A 57 -5.08 13.19 16.81
C ASP A 57 -3.56 13.39 16.73
N GLY A 58 -3.09 13.83 15.57
CA GLY A 58 -1.74 14.29 15.36
C GLY A 58 -0.68 13.20 15.28
N PRO A 59 0.61 13.60 15.33
CA PRO A 59 1.75 12.71 15.06
C PRO A 59 1.81 11.46 15.94
N THR A 60 1.28 11.51 17.16
CA THR A 60 1.25 10.35 18.07
C THR A 60 0.35 9.21 17.57
N HIS A 61 -0.55 9.49 16.64
CA HIS A 61 -1.50 8.53 16.08
C HIS A 61 -1.35 8.35 14.56
N GLN A 62 -0.49 9.13 13.93
CA GLN A 62 -0.22 9.12 12.49
C GLN A 62 1.02 8.27 12.18
N PRO A 63 0.87 7.02 11.71
CA PRO A 63 2.01 6.18 11.37
C PRO A 63 2.71 6.72 10.11
N VAL A 64 4.03 6.68 10.11
CA VAL A 64 4.89 7.04 8.98
C VAL A 64 5.80 5.87 8.63
N GLU A 65 6.60 5.41 9.60
CA GLU A 65 7.57 4.33 9.48
C GLU A 65 6.96 2.93 9.64
N THR A 66 5.72 2.84 10.16
CA THR A 66 5.13 1.57 10.58
C THR A 66 4.94 0.60 9.41
N ILE A 67 4.39 1.08 8.27
CA ILE A 67 4.19 0.24 7.07
C ILE A 67 5.51 -0.32 6.54
N PRO A 68 6.55 0.49 6.24
CA PRO A 68 7.85 -0.03 5.81
C PRO A 68 8.46 -1.01 6.81
N SER A 69 8.30 -0.73 8.09
CA SER A 69 8.84 -1.59 9.15
C SER A 69 8.11 -2.95 9.24
N LEU A 70 6.83 -3.00 8.94
CA LEU A 70 6.08 -4.27 8.84
C LEU A 70 6.48 -5.03 7.57
N ARG A 71 6.66 -4.36 6.43
CA ARG A 71 7.16 -4.95 5.19
C ARG A 71 8.57 -5.55 5.34
N ALA A 72 9.38 -5.02 6.26
CA ALA A 72 10.70 -5.57 6.57
C ALA A 72 10.65 -6.87 7.38
N MET A 73 9.48 -7.26 7.91
CA MET A 73 9.32 -8.47 8.71
C MET A 73 9.14 -9.68 7.78
N PRO A 74 10.08 -10.66 7.78
CA PRO A 74 9.93 -11.85 6.94
C PRO A 74 8.61 -12.58 7.20
N ASN A 75 8.02 -13.12 6.16
CA ASN A 75 6.78 -13.91 6.20
C ASN A 75 5.51 -13.14 6.63
N MET A 76 5.57 -11.82 6.80
CA MET A 76 4.41 -10.97 7.02
C MET A 76 3.83 -10.53 5.67
N LEU A 77 2.50 -10.61 5.52
CA LEU A 77 1.79 -9.95 4.42
C LEU A 77 1.28 -8.59 4.89
N VAL A 78 1.60 -7.53 4.17
CA VAL A 78 1.17 -6.17 4.49
C VAL A 78 0.30 -5.64 3.36
N PHE A 79 -1.00 -5.64 3.59
CA PHE A 79 -1.99 -5.11 2.65
C PHE A 79 -2.29 -3.64 2.95
N ARG A 80 -2.22 -2.82 1.93
CA ARG A 80 -2.67 -1.43 1.96
C ARG A 80 -3.60 -1.19 0.77
N PRO A 81 -4.86 -1.65 0.87
CA PRO A 81 -5.82 -1.62 -0.25
C PRO A 81 -6.26 -0.20 -0.58
N GLY A 82 -6.47 0.05 -1.87
CA GLY A 82 -6.83 1.34 -2.43
C GLY A 82 -8.34 1.61 -2.50
N ASP A 83 -9.19 0.62 -2.28
CA ASP A 83 -10.65 0.78 -2.27
C ASP A 83 -11.37 -0.42 -1.64
N GLY A 84 -12.71 -0.46 -1.74
CA GLY A 84 -13.53 -1.53 -1.17
C GLY A 84 -13.33 -2.88 -1.85
N ASN A 85 -13.10 -2.91 -3.17
CA ASN A 85 -12.81 -4.15 -3.90
C ASN A 85 -11.47 -4.74 -3.46
N GLU A 86 -10.43 -3.90 -3.38
CA GLU A 86 -9.13 -4.34 -2.90
C GLU A 86 -9.15 -4.75 -1.42
N THR A 87 -9.93 -4.04 -0.58
CA THR A 87 -10.13 -4.44 0.82
C THR A 87 -10.76 -5.83 0.91
N SER A 88 -11.79 -6.10 0.11
CA SER A 88 -12.42 -7.43 0.03
C SER A 88 -11.42 -8.49 -0.46
N GLY A 89 -10.60 -8.16 -1.45
CA GLY A 89 -9.52 -9.02 -1.94
C GLY A 89 -8.46 -9.32 -0.88
N ALA A 90 -8.05 -8.31 -0.11
CA ALA A 90 -7.09 -8.46 0.99
C ALA A 90 -7.64 -9.42 2.08
N TYR A 91 -8.90 -9.26 2.48
CA TYR A 91 -9.55 -10.21 3.39
C TYR A 91 -9.64 -11.62 2.81
N LYS A 92 -10.00 -11.76 1.52
CA LYS A 92 -10.04 -13.06 0.85
C LYS A 92 -8.70 -13.78 0.92
N VAL A 93 -7.60 -13.09 0.57
CA VAL A 93 -6.25 -13.65 0.64
C VAL A 93 -5.85 -13.97 2.08
N ALA A 94 -6.10 -13.06 3.03
CA ALA A 94 -5.77 -13.26 4.44
C ALA A 94 -6.48 -14.47 5.05
N ILE A 95 -7.75 -14.68 4.72
CA ILE A 95 -8.55 -15.83 5.19
C ILE A 95 -8.02 -17.14 4.59
N GLN A 96 -7.64 -17.14 3.33
CA GLN A 96 -7.12 -18.33 2.63
C GLN A 96 -5.70 -18.68 3.07
N ASN A 97 -4.91 -17.68 3.47
CA ASN A 97 -3.52 -17.86 3.85
C ASN A 97 -3.38 -18.23 5.34
N ARG A 98 -3.26 -19.53 5.61
CA ARG A 98 -3.23 -20.10 6.97
C ARG A 98 -1.83 -20.22 7.59
N LYS A 99 -0.79 -19.94 6.81
CA LYS A 99 0.62 -20.13 7.22
C LYS A 99 1.42 -18.83 7.32
N ARG A 100 0.77 -17.69 7.15
CA ARG A 100 1.41 -16.37 7.24
C ARG A 100 0.45 -15.39 7.89
N PRO A 101 0.92 -14.53 8.80
CA PRO A 101 0.09 -13.43 9.29
C PRO A 101 -0.13 -12.39 8.21
N SER A 102 -1.29 -11.76 8.26
CA SER A 102 -1.68 -10.69 7.36
C SER A 102 -2.01 -9.42 8.14
N SER A 103 -1.37 -8.31 7.81
CA SER A 103 -1.65 -6.98 8.33
C SER A 103 -2.45 -6.20 7.28
N LEU A 104 -3.69 -5.86 7.60
CA LEU A 104 -4.57 -5.05 6.74
C LEU A 104 -4.50 -3.60 7.24
N CYS A 105 -3.71 -2.77 6.55
CA CYS A 105 -3.55 -1.35 6.85
C CYS A 105 -4.66 -0.56 6.14
N LEU A 106 -5.67 -0.14 6.90
CA LEU A 106 -6.90 0.45 6.37
C LEU A 106 -6.98 1.94 6.73
N SER A 107 -7.40 2.75 5.77
CA SER A 107 -7.54 4.19 5.95
C SER A 107 -8.69 4.55 6.91
N ARG A 108 -8.58 5.72 7.55
CA ARG A 108 -9.69 6.36 8.26
C ARG A 108 -10.70 6.97 7.28
N GLN A 109 -10.20 7.58 6.22
CA GLN A 109 -11.00 8.26 5.20
C GLN A 109 -11.67 7.27 4.24
N GLY A 110 -12.83 7.65 3.73
CA GLY A 110 -13.52 6.92 2.68
C GLY A 110 -12.81 7.09 1.34
N MET A 111 -13.00 6.12 0.46
CA MET A 111 -12.48 6.09 -0.90
C MET A 111 -13.56 5.65 -1.87
N ALA A 112 -13.54 6.21 -3.08
CA ALA A 112 -14.36 5.71 -4.18
C ALA A 112 -13.73 4.46 -4.78
N ASN A 113 -14.55 3.46 -5.11
CA ASN A 113 -14.06 2.30 -5.86
C ASN A 113 -13.56 2.75 -7.23
N GLN A 114 -12.38 2.26 -7.59
CA GLN A 114 -11.82 2.47 -8.91
C GLN A 114 -12.48 1.52 -9.93
N ALA A 115 -12.76 2.02 -11.12
CA ALA A 115 -13.53 1.26 -12.13
C ALA A 115 -12.93 -0.10 -12.48
N ASN A 116 -11.59 -0.19 -12.46
CA ASN A 116 -10.84 -1.40 -12.85
C ASN A 116 -10.21 -2.13 -11.66
N SER A 117 -10.55 -1.74 -10.41
CA SER A 117 -10.09 -2.48 -9.24
C SER A 117 -10.73 -3.88 -9.18
N SER A 118 -10.02 -4.85 -8.64
CA SER A 118 -10.46 -6.24 -8.68
C SER A 118 -10.12 -6.97 -7.38
N ILE A 119 -11.11 -7.65 -6.84
CA ILE A 119 -10.97 -8.55 -5.68
C ILE A 119 -9.93 -9.65 -5.97
N GLU A 120 -9.96 -10.21 -7.19
CA GLU A 120 -9.12 -11.33 -7.59
C GLU A 120 -7.67 -10.92 -7.80
N LYS A 121 -7.44 -9.72 -8.37
CA LYS A 121 -6.09 -9.26 -8.68
C LYS A 121 -5.26 -8.93 -7.44
N VAL A 122 -5.87 -8.70 -6.29
CA VAL A 122 -5.16 -8.48 -5.02
C VAL A 122 -4.24 -9.66 -4.66
N ALA A 123 -4.61 -10.86 -5.04
CA ALA A 123 -3.79 -12.06 -4.82
C ALA A 123 -2.42 -12.01 -5.54
N PHE A 124 -2.27 -11.18 -6.56
CA PHE A 124 -0.99 -10.96 -7.24
C PHE A 124 -0.13 -9.88 -6.54
N GLY A 125 -0.68 -9.17 -5.57
CA GLY A 125 0.03 -8.16 -4.77
C GLY A 125 0.23 -6.81 -5.43
N GLY A 126 0.29 -6.78 -6.76
CA GLY A 126 0.36 -5.57 -7.58
C GLY A 126 -0.15 -5.87 -8.98
N TYR A 127 -0.86 -4.93 -9.60
CA TYR A 127 -1.44 -5.13 -10.92
C TYR A 127 -1.67 -3.81 -11.66
N VAL A 128 -1.76 -3.88 -12.98
CA VAL A 128 -2.12 -2.72 -13.80
C VAL A 128 -3.59 -2.38 -13.56
N LEU A 129 -3.85 -1.20 -13.00
CA LEU A 129 -5.19 -0.67 -12.76
C LEU A 129 -5.71 0.08 -13.98
N GLU A 130 -4.90 1.00 -14.53
CA GLU A 130 -5.19 1.71 -15.78
C GLU A 130 -3.96 1.62 -16.70
N ASP A 131 -4.19 1.45 -18.00
CA ASP A 131 -3.14 1.32 -18.99
C ASP A 131 -3.32 2.30 -20.13
N CYS A 132 -2.25 2.49 -20.89
CA CYS A 132 -2.23 3.26 -22.13
C CYS A 132 -2.02 2.35 -23.34
N GLN A 133 -2.23 2.88 -24.55
CA GLN A 133 -1.89 2.15 -25.76
C GLN A 133 -0.36 2.14 -25.99
N GLY A 134 0.21 0.94 -26.14
CA GLY A 134 1.65 0.72 -26.34
C GLY A 134 2.46 0.86 -25.07
N THR A 135 3.75 1.16 -25.19
CA THR A 135 4.66 1.28 -24.07
C THR A 135 4.41 2.60 -23.31
N PRO A 136 4.19 2.58 -21.99
CA PRO A 136 4.05 3.80 -21.20
C PRO A 136 5.36 4.59 -21.14
N GLU A 137 5.23 5.91 -21.10
CA GLU A 137 6.34 6.84 -20.85
C GLU A 137 6.60 7.00 -19.33
N LEU A 138 5.55 6.78 -18.52
CA LEU A 138 5.55 6.94 -17.07
C LEU A 138 4.67 5.87 -16.44
N ILE A 139 5.11 5.35 -15.29
CA ILE A 139 4.30 4.49 -14.43
C ILE A 139 4.09 5.19 -13.09
N LEU A 140 2.82 5.34 -12.70
CA LEU A 140 2.42 5.78 -11.36
C LEU A 140 2.04 4.56 -10.53
N ILE A 141 2.66 4.40 -9.36
CA ILE A 141 2.42 3.29 -8.44
C ILE A 141 1.73 3.86 -7.21
N GLY A 142 0.52 3.40 -6.92
CA GLY A 142 -0.25 3.85 -5.76
C GLY A 142 -0.57 2.72 -4.79
N THR A 143 -0.69 3.05 -3.51
CA THR A 143 -1.24 2.18 -2.45
C THR A 143 -2.24 2.99 -1.62
N GLY A 144 -3.16 2.30 -0.95
CA GLY A 144 -4.11 2.97 -0.08
C GLY A 144 -4.90 4.07 -0.78
N THR A 145 -5.27 5.11 -0.04
CA THR A 145 -6.05 6.24 -0.58
C THR A 145 -5.31 7.03 -1.67
N GLU A 146 -3.99 6.98 -1.69
CA GLU A 146 -3.16 7.71 -2.64
C GLU A 146 -3.23 7.12 -4.07
N LEU A 147 -3.79 5.91 -4.22
CA LEU A 147 -4.08 5.33 -5.53
C LEU A 147 -4.99 6.24 -6.37
N ASP A 148 -5.97 6.89 -5.75
CA ASP A 148 -6.85 7.83 -6.45
C ASP A 148 -6.10 9.05 -7.00
N LEU A 149 -5.09 9.55 -6.30
CA LEU A 149 -4.22 10.63 -6.79
C LEU A 149 -3.48 10.21 -8.07
N CYS A 150 -3.00 8.95 -8.11
CA CYS A 150 -2.36 8.39 -9.30
C CYS A 150 -3.33 8.32 -10.48
N VAL A 151 -4.56 7.85 -10.25
CA VAL A 151 -5.60 7.75 -11.28
C VAL A 151 -5.98 9.12 -11.82
N GLN A 152 -6.21 10.10 -10.94
CA GLN A 152 -6.56 11.46 -11.35
C GLN A 152 -5.42 12.14 -12.12
N ALA A 153 -4.17 11.99 -11.67
CA ALA A 153 -3.01 12.52 -12.37
C ALA A 153 -2.81 11.85 -13.75
N ALA A 154 -2.99 10.53 -13.83
CA ALA A 154 -2.88 9.80 -15.09
C ALA A 154 -3.95 10.26 -16.11
N LYS A 155 -5.18 10.50 -15.67
CA LYS A 155 -6.25 11.04 -16.54
C LYS A 155 -5.88 12.40 -17.13
N GLN A 156 -5.31 13.31 -16.34
CA GLN A 156 -4.90 14.63 -16.81
C GLN A 156 -3.72 14.52 -17.77
N LEU A 157 -2.70 13.73 -17.45
CA LEU A 157 -1.54 13.50 -18.34
C LEU A 157 -1.96 12.86 -19.67
N SER A 158 -2.90 11.91 -19.62
CA SER A 158 -3.44 11.27 -20.81
C SER A 158 -4.21 12.25 -21.71
N ALA A 159 -4.95 13.19 -21.12
CA ALA A 159 -5.60 14.26 -21.84
C ALA A 159 -4.59 15.23 -22.53
N GLU A 160 -3.37 15.33 -21.99
CA GLU A 160 -2.24 16.05 -22.60
C GLU A 160 -1.47 15.20 -23.64
N GLY A 161 -1.94 13.98 -23.94
CA GLY A 161 -1.35 13.08 -24.92
C GLY A 161 -0.19 12.21 -24.40
N ARG A 162 0.04 12.18 -23.08
CA ARG A 162 1.09 11.35 -22.47
C ARG A 162 0.61 9.91 -22.25
N LYS A 163 1.51 8.96 -22.40
CA LYS A 163 1.24 7.53 -22.19
C LYS A 163 1.59 7.16 -20.75
N VAL A 164 0.56 7.06 -19.91
CA VAL A 164 0.73 6.79 -18.46
C VAL A 164 0.03 5.49 -18.09
N ARG A 165 0.72 4.67 -17.33
CA ARG A 165 0.18 3.48 -16.68
C ARG A 165 0.01 3.74 -15.19
N VAL A 166 -1.10 3.29 -14.61
CA VAL A 166 -1.31 3.25 -13.16
C VAL A 166 -1.26 1.81 -12.67
N VAL A 167 -0.40 1.58 -11.69
CA VAL A 167 -0.26 0.29 -11.00
C VAL A 167 -0.77 0.45 -9.58
N SER A 168 -1.76 -0.38 -9.19
CA SER A 168 -2.10 -0.56 -7.80
C SER A 168 -1.18 -1.61 -7.19
N MET A 169 -0.61 -1.31 -6.00
CA MET A 169 0.32 -2.18 -5.29
C MET A 169 -0.18 -2.49 -3.87
N PRO A 170 -1.33 -3.18 -3.71
CA PRO A 170 -1.92 -3.42 -2.39
C PRO A 170 -1.08 -4.31 -1.48
N CYS A 171 -0.17 -5.16 -1.99
CA CYS A 171 0.69 -6.03 -1.18
C CYS A 171 2.03 -6.30 -1.87
N VAL A 172 3.07 -5.61 -1.44
CA VAL A 172 4.42 -5.69 -2.03
C VAL A 172 5.02 -7.11 -1.94
N GLU A 173 4.75 -7.83 -0.85
CA GLU A 173 5.27 -9.17 -0.61
C GLU A 173 4.75 -10.14 -1.66
N LEU A 174 3.45 -10.16 -1.91
CA LEU A 174 2.83 -11.03 -2.92
C LEU A 174 3.28 -10.67 -4.34
N PHE A 175 3.47 -9.38 -4.64
CA PHE A 175 4.01 -8.97 -5.94
C PHE A 175 5.43 -9.47 -6.16
N ASN A 176 6.29 -9.42 -5.13
CA ASN A 176 7.64 -9.94 -5.20
C ASN A 176 7.71 -11.45 -5.46
N GLU A 177 6.70 -12.19 -5.02
CA GLU A 177 6.57 -13.64 -5.19
C GLU A 177 6.07 -14.05 -6.58
N GLN A 178 5.60 -13.10 -7.40
CA GLN A 178 5.16 -13.38 -8.76
C GLN A 178 6.33 -13.78 -9.67
N SER A 179 6.00 -14.44 -10.78
CA SER A 179 6.98 -14.77 -11.81
C SER A 179 7.64 -13.51 -12.38
N ASP A 180 8.85 -13.64 -12.88
CA ASP A 180 9.56 -12.50 -13.49
C ASP A 180 8.81 -11.97 -14.71
N SER A 181 8.14 -12.85 -15.47
CA SER A 181 7.29 -12.43 -16.59
C SER A 181 6.12 -11.55 -16.13
N TYR A 182 5.42 -11.94 -15.06
CA TYR A 182 4.32 -11.13 -14.52
C TYR A 182 4.82 -9.76 -14.02
N LYS A 183 5.93 -9.76 -13.29
CA LYS A 183 6.54 -8.50 -12.81
C LYS A 183 6.95 -7.59 -13.95
N GLU A 184 7.49 -8.15 -15.03
CA GLU A 184 7.86 -7.42 -16.24
C GLU A 184 6.62 -6.89 -16.99
N ASP A 185 5.53 -7.66 -17.04
CA ASP A 185 4.26 -7.21 -17.64
C ASP A 185 3.66 -6.02 -16.88
N VAL A 186 3.73 -6.02 -15.55
CA VAL A 186 3.18 -4.94 -14.69
C VAL A 186 4.12 -3.73 -14.66
N LEU A 187 5.41 -3.96 -14.46
CA LEU A 187 6.46 -2.95 -14.31
C LEU A 187 7.61 -3.20 -15.31
N PRO A 188 7.40 -2.95 -16.62
CA PRO A 188 8.42 -3.18 -17.65
C PRO A 188 9.74 -2.53 -17.31
N SER A 189 10.83 -3.30 -17.34
CA SER A 189 12.19 -2.81 -17.02
C SER A 189 12.67 -1.71 -17.96
N SER A 190 12.13 -1.66 -19.16
CA SER A 190 12.39 -0.59 -20.15
C SER A 190 11.80 0.76 -19.75
N VAL A 191 10.78 0.78 -18.85
CA VAL A 191 10.13 2.01 -18.38
C VAL A 191 10.71 2.38 -17.02
N ARG A 192 11.66 3.30 -17.02
CA ARG A 192 12.42 3.71 -15.83
C ARG A 192 11.82 4.91 -15.09
N LYS A 193 11.02 5.74 -15.80
CA LYS A 193 10.31 6.87 -15.21
C LYS A 193 9.12 6.33 -14.41
N ARG A 194 9.27 6.27 -13.08
CA ARG A 194 8.26 5.73 -12.18
C ARG A 194 8.12 6.64 -10.97
N ILE A 195 6.88 6.84 -10.53
CA ILE A 195 6.58 7.59 -9.31
C ILE A 195 5.75 6.69 -8.40
N VAL A 196 6.16 6.58 -7.15
CA VAL A 196 5.34 5.98 -6.09
C VAL A 196 4.63 7.05 -5.28
N VAL A 197 3.38 6.80 -4.91
CA VAL A 197 2.57 7.67 -4.07
C VAL A 197 2.03 6.85 -2.89
N GLU A 198 2.57 7.11 -1.70
CA GLU A 198 2.18 6.42 -0.47
C GLU A 198 2.42 7.33 0.74
N ALA A 199 1.38 7.54 1.57
CA ALA A 199 1.48 8.35 2.78
C ALA A 199 2.17 7.57 3.92
N ALA A 200 3.38 7.09 3.65
CA ALA A 200 4.31 6.44 4.55
C ALA A 200 5.75 6.76 4.12
N GLU A 201 6.74 6.35 4.89
CA GLU A 201 8.16 6.54 4.58
C GLU A 201 8.55 5.74 3.33
N SER A 202 9.48 6.28 2.53
CA SER A 202 9.85 5.77 1.19
C SER A 202 10.66 4.47 1.21
N PHE A 203 11.11 4.02 2.36
CA PHE A 203 11.97 2.85 2.51
C PHE A 203 11.34 1.59 1.89
N GLY A 204 12.08 0.97 0.98
CA GLY A 204 11.62 -0.20 0.25
C GLY A 204 11.07 0.09 -1.15
N TRP A 205 10.73 1.34 -1.48
CA TRP A 205 10.22 1.70 -2.81
C TRP A 205 11.32 1.87 -3.86
N TYR A 206 12.56 2.16 -3.45
CA TYR A 206 13.68 2.39 -4.36
C TYR A 206 13.93 1.26 -5.35
N LYS A 207 13.66 0.01 -4.96
CA LYS A 207 13.80 -1.14 -5.86
C LYS A 207 12.78 -1.14 -7.02
N PHE A 208 11.66 -0.40 -6.88
CA PHE A 208 10.62 -0.30 -7.89
C PHE A 208 10.76 0.93 -8.76
N ILE A 209 11.19 2.06 -8.16
CA ILE A 209 11.34 3.34 -8.87
C ILE A 209 12.75 3.56 -9.43
N GLY A 210 13.76 2.87 -8.88
CA GLY A 210 15.16 3.03 -9.31
C GLY A 210 15.72 4.42 -9.02
N LEU A 211 16.82 4.76 -9.69
CA LEU A 211 17.47 6.06 -9.57
C LEU A 211 16.85 7.13 -10.48
N ASP A 212 16.08 6.74 -11.48
CA ASP A 212 15.44 7.64 -12.45
C ASP A 212 13.99 7.96 -12.09
N GLY A 213 13.49 7.37 -11.00
CA GLY A 213 12.14 7.60 -10.48
C GLY A 213 12.09 8.64 -9.38
N ASP A 214 10.87 8.95 -8.92
CA ASP A 214 10.61 9.87 -7.82
C ASP A 214 9.47 9.33 -6.92
N SER A 215 9.19 10.02 -5.82
CA SER A 215 8.15 9.61 -4.87
C SER A 215 7.38 10.78 -4.30
N VAL A 216 6.13 10.53 -3.94
CA VAL A 216 5.34 11.37 -3.03
C VAL A 216 5.11 10.54 -1.78
N THR A 217 5.96 10.74 -0.78
CA THR A 217 6.05 9.94 0.45
C THR A 217 6.33 10.84 1.64
N MET A 218 6.25 10.27 2.85
CA MET A 218 6.60 10.97 4.09
C MET A 218 8.09 10.83 4.37
N ASN A 219 8.70 11.92 4.82
CA ASN A 219 10.09 11.95 5.32
C ASN A 219 10.21 12.62 6.70
N SER A 220 9.07 12.91 7.32
CA SER A 220 8.96 13.51 8.65
C SER A 220 7.66 13.03 9.32
N PHE A 221 7.54 13.23 10.62
CA PHE A 221 6.27 13.05 11.30
C PHE A 221 5.22 14.03 10.77
N GLY A 222 3.94 13.65 10.89
CA GLY A 222 2.81 14.46 10.50
C GLY A 222 2.56 15.66 11.43
N ALA A 223 1.34 16.17 11.41
CA ALA A 223 0.93 17.33 12.20
C ALA A 223 -0.54 17.19 12.67
N SER A 224 -0.89 17.88 13.75
CA SER A 224 -2.27 17.95 14.24
C SER A 224 -3.05 19.00 13.45
N ALA A 225 -3.86 18.54 12.51
CA ALA A 225 -4.77 19.35 11.68
C ALA A 225 -5.83 18.41 11.08
N PRO A 226 -6.92 18.94 10.46
CA PRO A 226 -7.84 18.11 9.68
C PRO A 226 -7.11 17.22 8.67
N GLY A 227 -7.51 15.94 8.55
CA GLY A 227 -6.80 14.96 7.73
C GLY A 227 -6.56 15.41 6.29
N GLY A 228 -7.56 16.03 5.63
CA GLY A 228 -7.40 16.60 4.30
C GLY A 228 -6.35 17.71 4.24
N THR A 229 -6.28 18.56 5.28
CA THR A 229 -5.24 19.60 5.39
C THR A 229 -3.86 18.98 5.56
N CYS A 230 -3.74 17.91 6.36
CA CYS A 230 -2.48 17.16 6.48
C CYS A 230 -2.06 16.61 5.11
N MET A 231 -2.95 15.89 4.42
CA MET A 231 -2.64 15.34 3.10
C MET A 231 -2.16 16.43 2.13
N GLU A 232 -2.88 17.56 2.05
CA GLU A 232 -2.50 18.69 1.20
C GLU A 232 -1.12 19.27 1.57
N LYS A 233 -0.89 19.57 2.84
CA LYS A 233 0.35 20.22 3.30
C LYS A 233 1.58 19.34 3.20
N PHE A 234 1.41 18.04 3.29
CA PHE A 234 2.48 17.07 3.06
C PHE A 234 2.62 16.64 1.59
N GLY A 235 1.87 17.28 0.69
CA GLY A 235 2.05 17.14 -0.75
C GLY A 235 1.31 15.96 -1.39
N PHE A 236 0.37 15.34 -0.68
CA PHE A 236 -0.49 14.30 -1.25
C PHE A 236 -1.66 14.93 -2.00
N THR A 237 -1.32 15.53 -3.15
CA THR A 237 -2.28 16.20 -4.04
C THR A 237 -2.03 15.79 -5.48
N VAL A 238 -3.07 15.89 -6.31
CA VAL A 238 -2.98 15.60 -7.75
C VAL A 238 -1.97 16.52 -8.42
N GLU A 239 -1.96 17.80 -8.03
CA GLU A 239 -1.05 18.82 -8.58
C GLU A 239 0.41 18.49 -8.33
N ASN A 240 0.75 17.96 -7.13
CA ASN A 240 2.13 17.56 -6.83
C ASN A 240 2.54 16.32 -7.64
N VAL A 241 1.66 15.32 -7.76
CA VAL A 241 1.91 14.14 -8.60
C VAL A 241 2.12 14.56 -10.05
N LEU A 242 1.30 15.48 -10.58
CA LEU A 242 1.44 16.03 -11.93
C LEU A 242 2.76 16.78 -12.10
N SER A 243 3.12 17.63 -11.13
CA SER A 243 4.36 18.41 -11.17
C SER A 243 5.58 17.49 -11.26
N LYS A 244 5.65 16.47 -10.38
CA LYS A 244 6.73 15.48 -10.40
C LYS A 244 6.73 14.66 -11.68
N SER A 245 5.55 14.26 -12.16
CA SER A 245 5.40 13.53 -13.43
C SER A 245 5.95 14.34 -14.61
N LYS A 246 5.60 15.61 -14.72
CA LYS A 246 6.07 16.51 -15.78
C LYS A 246 7.57 16.73 -15.68
N ALA A 247 8.12 16.87 -14.47
CA ALA A 247 9.56 17.01 -14.28
C ALA A 247 10.34 15.76 -14.75
N LEU A 248 9.80 14.55 -14.53
CA LEU A 248 10.41 13.33 -15.05
C LEU A 248 10.25 13.18 -16.56
N LEU A 249 9.14 13.64 -17.13
CA LEU A 249 8.87 13.48 -18.56
C LEU A 249 9.67 14.46 -19.42
N GLY A 250 10.01 15.61 -18.90
CA GLY A 250 10.79 16.66 -19.61
C GLY A 250 9.89 17.62 -20.35
#